data_fccf5b7fe748120350cb756f4895569f
#
_entry.id   fccf5b7fe748120350cb756f4895569f
#
_cell.length_a   1.000
_cell.length_b   1.000
_cell.length_c   1.000
_cell.angle_alpha   90.00
_cell.angle_beta   90.00
_cell.angle_gamma   90.00
#
_symmetry.space_group_name_H-M   'P 1'
#
loop_
_entity.id
_entity.type
_entity.pdbx_description
1 polymer ?
#
loop_
_entity_poly.entity_id
_entity_poly.type
_entity_poly.pdbx_seq_one_letter_code
_entity_poly.pdbx_strand_id
1 'polypeptide(L)'
;MDTQENLFIDIGSNLTDKMFDGIYNKKKHENDLKYVLNRAKNNNVEKIIITCTCLEDIDKSLEICETYDPEGKFLFLTAGVHPTNCFEFIEKKTSEEKDILAKKEFENFIKYFKNEKNIMNENSKYGSSADSKDNNAKLECAKICQEKQCPDDTLKDTFIIPGFVYNEKDQYYLEKLKKKIENHGDRIVCIGEIGLDFDRLFFCPKYIQIKYFIYQLKLVEIFKLPIFLHMRNCSDIFFEILEKYKSLIEDVGAVIHSFTDKEEIIEKISNYKNLYIGVNGCSLKTIENINAVKKIPLNLLLLETDAPWCSIKKTHASYHFIKDKYEKRNYINLKKIRNVIQCDDTTIFRERNEPYNIVDIAELTYKIKGPNIPFDEFCKKQIEECKEKKEKYVKCFNNWYKNNFLKGDLTQACDDYYEDYQICILVIYTKIKG
;
A
#
# COMPACT_ATOMS: atom_id res chain seq x y z
N MET A 1 20.10 -9.78 -32.35
CA MET A 1 18.82 -9.97 -31.63
C MET A 1 18.94 -9.14 -30.39
N ASP A 2 18.34 -7.96 -30.37
CA ASP A 2 18.29 -7.16 -29.14
C ASP A 2 17.53 -7.94 -28.10
N THR A 3 18.23 -8.42 -27.10
CA THR A 3 17.61 -8.99 -25.90
C THR A 3 16.92 -7.83 -25.20
N GLN A 4 15.63 -7.68 -25.42
CA GLN A 4 14.82 -6.68 -24.75
C GLN A 4 14.93 -6.99 -23.25
N GLU A 5 15.63 -6.13 -22.52
CA GLU A 5 15.82 -6.28 -21.07
C GLU A 5 14.47 -6.24 -20.36
N ASN A 6 14.27 -7.14 -19.40
CA ASN A 6 13.07 -7.13 -18.57
C ASN A 6 13.07 -5.90 -17.67
N LEU A 7 12.04 -5.09 -17.75
CA LEU A 7 11.84 -3.92 -16.90
C LEU A 7 11.01 -4.30 -15.68
N PHE A 8 11.25 -3.65 -14.55
CA PHE A 8 10.55 -3.89 -13.29
C PHE A 8 10.01 -2.59 -12.70
N ILE A 9 8.88 -2.70 -12.02
CA ILE A 9 8.28 -1.62 -11.25
C ILE A 9 8.11 -2.11 -9.83
N ASP A 10 8.71 -1.41 -8.87
CA ASP A 10 8.49 -1.66 -7.45
C ASP A 10 7.32 -0.79 -6.97
N ILE A 11 6.14 -1.41 -6.80
CA ILE A 11 4.93 -0.68 -6.43
C ILE A 11 4.87 -0.26 -4.96
N GLY A 12 5.81 -0.71 -4.13
CA GLY A 12 5.82 -0.38 -2.70
C GLY A 12 7.21 -0.49 -2.08
N SER A 13 7.79 0.66 -1.69
CA SER A 13 9.08 0.74 -1.04
C SER A 13 9.14 1.91 -0.07
N ASN A 14 9.56 1.67 1.19
CA ASN A 14 9.59 2.68 2.26
C ASN A 14 10.93 3.43 2.27
N LEU A 15 11.22 4.22 1.24
CA LEU A 15 12.51 4.89 1.07
C LEU A 15 12.79 5.99 2.11
N THR A 16 11.78 6.40 2.89
CA THR A 16 11.92 7.34 4.01
C THR A 16 12.40 6.68 5.30
N ASP A 17 12.54 5.34 5.32
CA ASP A 17 12.97 4.61 6.50
C ASP A 17 14.43 4.96 6.89
N LYS A 18 14.65 5.14 8.18
CA LYS A 18 15.95 5.50 8.75
C LYS A 18 17.08 4.52 8.46
N MET A 19 16.77 3.29 8.03
CA MET A 19 17.78 2.34 7.60
C MET A 19 18.56 2.84 6.39
N PHE A 20 17.97 3.65 5.52
CA PHE A 20 18.66 4.28 4.40
C PHE A 20 19.54 5.46 4.84
N ASP A 21 19.27 6.04 6.02
CA ASP A 21 20.17 6.97 6.69
C ASP A 21 21.29 6.26 7.49
N GLY A 22 21.32 4.94 7.44
CA GLY A 22 22.29 4.12 8.17
C GLY A 22 21.95 3.90 9.65
N ILE A 23 20.71 4.15 10.06
CA ILE A 23 20.27 4.10 11.45
C ILE A 23 19.47 2.81 11.70
N TYR A 24 20.10 1.88 12.51
CA TYR A 24 19.49 0.58 12.93
C TYR A 24 19.44 0.57 14.43
N ASN A 25 19.10 1.09 15.32
CA ASN A 25 19.34 1.34 16.76
C ASN A 25 20.53 2.28 16.98
N LYS A 26 21.60 2.13 16.18
CA LYS A 26 22.79 3.00 16.14
C LYS A 26 23.12 3.28 14.70
N LYS A 27 23.75 4.42 14.44
CA LYS A 27 24.30 4.73 13.13
C LYS A 27 25.39 3.73 12.76
N LYS A 28 25.27 3.09 11.59
CA LYS A 28 26.17 2.06 11.06
C LYS A 28 26.90 2.51 9.81
N HIS A 29 26.24 3.33 9.00
CA HIS A 29 26.81 3.89 7.77
C HIS A 29 26.23 5.28 7.52
N GLU A 30 26.83 6.02 6.61
CA GLU A 30 26.26 7.27 6.12
C GLU A 30 25.04 6.99 5.26
N ASN A 31 24.22 8.04 4.99
CA ASN A 31 23.08 7.89 4.08
C ASN A 31 23.56 7.31 2.74
N ASP A 32 22.93 6.23 2.30
CA ASP A 32 23.32 5.51 1.08
C ASP A 32 22.19 5.39 0.06
N LEU A 33 21.11 6.16 0.21
CA LEU A 33 19.93 6.10 -0.66
C LEU A 33 20.31 6.30 -2.13
N LYS A 34 21.26 7.20 -2.43
CA LYS A 34 21.79 7.39 -3.80
C LYS A 34 22.27 6.07 -4.42
N TYR A 35 23.04 5.29 -3.67
CA TYR A 35 23.58 4.02 -4.17
C TYR A 35 22.52 2.93 -4.26
N VAL A 36 21.53 2.96 -3.35
CA VAL A 36 20.35 2.08 -3.42
C VAL A 36 19.57 2.32 -4.71
N LEU A 37 19.31 3.58 -5.06
CA LEU A 37 18.61 3.96 -6.29
C LEU A 37 19.44 3.64 -7.55
N ASN A 38 20.76 3.83 -7.51
CA ASN A 38 21.65 3.42 -8.59
C ASN A 38 21.58 1.90 -8.84
N ARG A 39 21.64 1.12 -7.76
CA ARG A 39 21.50 -0.36 -7.89
C ARG A 39 20.16 -0.76 -8.46
N ALA A 40 19.07 -0.08 -8.10
CA ALA A 40 17.75 -0.31 -8.67
C ALA A 40 17.74 -0.06 -10.19
N LYS A 41 18.23 1.11 -10.63
CA LYS A 41 18.35 1.46 -12.07
C LYS A 41 19.21 0.46 -12.83
N ASN A 42 20.37 0.07 -12.27
CA ASN A 42 21.29 -0.89 -12.90
C ASN A 42 20.73 -2.33 -12.96
N ASN A 43 19.63 -2.61 -12.25
CA ASN A 43 18.88 -3.87 -12.32
C ASN A 43 17.53 -3.72 -13.01
N ASN A 44 17.39 -2.74 -13.90
CA ASN A 44 16.22 -2.52 -14.74
C ASN A 44 14.93 -2.21 -13.94
N VAL A 45 15.06 -1.64 -12.74
CA VAL A 45 13.92 -1.05 -12.05
C VAL A 45 13.65 0.30 -12.72
N GLU A 46 12.57 0.35 -13.49
CA GLU A 46 12.18 1.54 -14.24
C GLU A 46 11.55 2.59 -13.31
N LYS A 47 10.81 2.12 -12.30
CA LYS A 47 10.05 3.00 -11.42
C LYS A 47 9.88 2.41 -10.03
N ILE A 48 9.77 3.32 -9.04
CA ILE A 48 9.52 2.99 -7.65
C ILE A 48 8.39 3.86 -7.14
N ILE A 49 7.40 3.26 -6.48
CA ILE A 49 6.38 3.97 -5.71
C ILE A 49 6.80 3.95 -4.23
N ILE A 50 7.10 5.12 -3.69
CA ILE A 50 7.48 5.28 -2.29
C ILE A 50 6.21 5.19 -1.44
N THR A 51 6.17 4.23 -0.52
CA THR A 51 5.06 4.04 0.40
C THR A 51 5.14 5.05 1.53
N CYS A 52 4.12 5.91 1.68
CA CYS A 52 3.99 6.84 2.78
C CYS A 52 3.01 6.30 3.82
N THR A 53 3.43 6.32 5.08
CA THR A 53 2.66 5.79 6.21
C THR A 53 2.10 6.88 7.12
N CYS A 54 2.55 8.13 6.94
CA CYS A 54 2.14 9.31 7.71
C CYS A 54 2.38 10.60 6.89
N LEU A 55 1.90 11.74 7.39
CA LEU A 55 2.07 13.03 6.72
C LEU A 55 3.55 13.45 6.58
N GLU A 56 4.38 13.10 7.55
CA GLU A 56 5.83 13.40 7.52
C GLU A 56 6.53 12.59 6.41
N ASP A 57 6.12 11.34 6.19
CA ASP A 57 6.68 10.51 5.11
C ASP A 57 6.38 11.11 3.72
N ILE A 58 5.22 11.75 3.55
CA ILE A 58 4.89 12.42 2.28
C ILE A 58 5.89 13.55 2.00
N ASP A 59 6.18 14.40 3.01
CA ASP A 59 7.13 15.51 2.85
C ASP A 59 8.54 14.99 2.53
N LYS A 60 9.02 14.00 3.29
CA LYS A 60 10.32 13.36 3.04
C LYS A 60 10.38 12.68 1.67
N SER A 61 9.30 12.04 1.23
CA SER A 61 9.25 11.40 -0.09
C SER A 61 9.32 12.42 -1.20
N LEU A 62 8.68 13.57 -1.06
CA LEU A 62 8.79 14.69 -2.00
C LEU A 62 10.23 15.21 -2.08
N GLU A 63 10.91 15.40 -0.93
CA GLU A 63 12.33 15.79 -0.89
C GLU A 63 13.23 14.75 -1.59
N ILE A 64 12.96 13.46 -1.40
CA ILE A 64 13.65 12.37 -2.09
C ILE A 64 13.43 12.47 -3.61
N CYS A 65 12.18 12.67 -4.04
CA CYS A 65 11.83 12.83 -5.45
C CYS A 65 12.55 14.05 -6.07
N GLU A 66 12.53 15.20 -5.40
CA GLU A 66 13.21 16.40 -5.88
C GLU A 66 14.72 16.20 -5.97
N THR A 67 15.31 15.51 -5.00
CA THR A 67 16.78 15.30 -4.92
C THR A 67 17.28 14.30 -5.97
N TYR A 68 16.58 13.18 -6.16
CA TYR A 68 17.08 12.04 -6.94
C TYR A 68 16.37 11.80 -8.27
N ASP A 69 15.25 12.46 -8.49
CA ASP A 69 14.44 12.37 -9.72
C ASP A 69 13.71 13.68 -10.03
N PRO A 70 14.41 14.81 -10.21
CA PRO A 70 13.77 16.11 -10.48
C PRO A 70 12.90 16.11 -11.74
N GLU A 71 13.17 15.23 -12.69
CA GLU A 71 12.40 15.11 -13.94
C GLU A 71 11.06 14.37 -13.79
N GLY A 72 10.81 13.68 -12.67
CA GLY A 72 9.57 12.96 -12.43
C GLY A 72 9.35 11.70 -13.24
N LYS A 73 10.42 10.95 -13.51
CA LYS A 73 10.36 9.78 -14.37
C LYS A 73 10.56 8.44 -13.65
N PHE A 74 11.09 8.46 -12.44
CA PHE A 74 11.55 7.28 -11.72
C PHE A 74 10.89 7.08 -10.35
N LEU A 75 10.71 8.17 -9.58
CA LEU A 75 10.17 8.12 -8.22
C LEU A 75 8.77 8.74 -8.16
N PHE A 76 7.85 7.99 -7.61
CA PHE A 76 6.48 8.39 -7.32
C PHE A 76 6.16 8.03 -5.86
N LEU A 77 5.05 8.50 -5.32
CA LEU A 77 4.68 8.20 -3.93
C LEU A 77 3.19 7.99 -3.75
N THR A 78 2.85 7.34 -2.64
CA THR A 78 1.50 7.25 -2.13
C THR A 78 1.20 8.41 -1.20
N ALA A 79 -0.07 8.71 -0.94
CA ALA A 79 -0.49 9.67 0.07
C ALA A 79 -1.58 9.06 0.94
N GLY A 80 -1.24 8.77 2.20
CA GLY A 80 -2.15 8.17 3.15
C GLY A 80 -1.54 8.05 4.53
N VAL A 81 -2.33 7.54 5.48
CA VAL A 81 -1.92 7.27 6.86
C VAL A 81 -2.19 5.81 7.18
N HIS A 82 -1.12 5.08 7.45
CA HIS A 82 -1.14 3.67 7.78
C HIS A 82 -1.98 3.39 9.04
N PRO A 83 -2.68 2.26 9.13
CA PRO A 83 -3.54 1.91 10.27
C PRO A 83 -2.90 2.16 11.64
N THR A 84 -1.63 1.80 11.81
CA THR A 84 -0.91 1.98 13.08
C THR A 84 -0.60 3.44 13.41
N ASN A 85 -0.66 4.33 12.43
CA ASN A 85 -0.37 5.76 12.57
C ASN A 85 -1.64 6.63 12.64
N CYS A 86 -2.83 6.05 12.60
CA CYS A 86 -4.09 6.79 12.60
C CYS A 86 -4.32 7.68 13.83
N PHE A 87 -3.56 7.52 14.91
CA PHE A 87 -3.52 8.52 15.97
C PHE A 87 -2.98 9.89 15.52
N GLU A 88 -2.34 9.98 14.35
CA GLU A 88 -1.94 11.25 13.76
C GLU A 88 -3.15 12.16 13.47
N PHE A 89 -4.29 11.59 13.16
CA PHE A 89 -5.55 12.32 12.98
C PHE A 89 -6.14 12.86 14.29
N ILE A 90 -5.65 12.39 15.44
CA ILE A 90 -6.11 12.78 16.76
C ILE A 90 -5.04 13.63 17.43
N GLU A 91 -5.42 14.82 17.92
CA GLU A 91 -4.50 15.74 18.57
C GLU A 91 -3.63 15.05 19.64
N LYS A 92 -2.34 15.46 19.73
CA LYS A 92 -1.38 14.92 20.72
C LYS A 92 -1.90 15.12 22.13
N LYS A 93 -2.43 14.06 22.74
CA LYS A 93 -2.89 14.00 24.13
C LYS A 93 -2.09 12.95 24.89
N THR A 94 -2.17 12.98 26.22
CA THR A 94 -1.60 11.93 27.06
C THR A 94 -2.18 10.56 26.71
N SER A 95 -1.51 9.48 27.10
CA SER A 95 -1.99 8.11 26.82
C SER A 95 -3.41 7.86 27.35
N GLU A 96 -3.70 8.35 28.57
CA GLU A 96 -5.03 8.25 29.18
C GLU A 96 -6.10 9.07 28.45
N GLU A 97 -5.76 10.29 28.02
CA GLU A 97 -6.68 11.15 27.23
C GLU A 97 -6.95 10.57 25.85
N LYS A 98 -5.97 9.92 25.22
CA LYS A 98 -6.14 9.20 23.96
C LYS A 98 -7.12 8.04 24.13
N ASP A 99 -7.00 7.25 25.20
CA ASP A 99 -7.90 6.14 25.49
C ASP A 99 -9.33 6.59 25.78
N ILE A 100 -9.50 7.68 26.52
CA ILE A 100 -10.83 8.25 26.83
C ILE A 100 -11.48 8.80 25.54
N LEU A 101 -10.72 9.56 24.75
CA LEU A 101 -11.21 10.11 23.49
C LEU A 101 -11.55 9.00 22.50
N ALA A 102 -10.67 8.02 22.40
CA ALA A 102 -10.85 6.86 21.58
C ALA A 102 -12.11 6.06 21.96
N LYS A 103 -12.36 5.85 23.25
CA LYS A 103 -13.59 5.19 23.74
C LYS A 103 -14.83 5.99 23.38
N LYS A 104 -14.83 7.29 23.60
CA LYS A 104 -15.96 8.18 23.28
C LYS A 104 -16.28 8.21 21.78
N GLU A 105 -15.27 8.28 20.95
CA GLU A 105 -15.45 8.26 19.50
C GLU A 105 -15.89 6.89 18.99
N PHE A 106 -15.42 5.79 19.62
CA PHE A 106 -15.88 4.46 19.31
C PHE A 106 -17.35 4.24 19.68
N GLU A 107 -17.81 4.74 20.82
CA GLU A 107 -19.21 4.67 21.22
C GLU A 107 -20.11 5.39 20.18
N ASN A 108 -19.69 6.55 19.71
CA ASN A 108 -20.38 7.29 18.65
C ASN A 108 -20.36 6.52 17.31
N PHE A 109 -19.21 5.94 16.97
CA PHE A 109 -19.05 5.14 15.77
C PHE A 109 -19.92 3.88 15.80
N ILE A 110 -19.98 3.15 16.92
CA ILE A 110 -20.82 1.95 17.07
C ILE A 110 -22.31 2.28 16.99
N LYS A 111 -22.74 3.38 17.61
CA LYS A 111 -24.13 3.86 17.53
C LYS A 111 -24.54 4.06 16.07
N TYR A 112 -23.64 4.61 15.27
CA TYR A 112 -23.84 4.84 13.86
C TYR A 112 -23.88 3.54 13.03
N PHE A 113 -22.90 2.66 13.22
CA PHE A 113 -22.84 1.38 12.50
C PHE A 113 -23.94 0.38 12.89
N LYS A 114 -24.44 0.41 14.12
CA LYS A 114 -25.57 -0.43 14.56
C LYS A 114 -26.90 -0.01 13.96
N ASN A 115 -27.09 1.25 13.63
CA ASN A 115 -28.29 1.72 12.94
C ASN A 115 -28.34 1.29 11.48
N GLU A 116 -27.22 0.99 10.85
CA GLU A 116 -27.13 0.24 9.60
C GLU A 116 -26.85 -1.23 9.94
N LYS A 117 -27.91 -2.02 10.13
CA LYS A 117 -27.87 -3.45 10.42
C LYS A 117 -26.73 -4.14 9.68
N ASN A 118 -25.74 -4.71 10.37
CA ASN A 118 -24.97 -5.91 10.09
C ASN A 118 -23.45 -5.95 10.28
N ILE A 119 -22.74 -4.88 10.66
CA ILE A 119 -21.26 -5.00 10.78
C ILE A 119 -20.79 -5.54 12.15
N MET A 120 -21.63 -5.58 13.16
CA MET A 120 -21.18 -5.90 14.53
C MET A 120 -21.90 -7.06 15.23
N ASN A 121 -22.57 -7.92 14.52
CA ASN A 121 -23.30 -9.04 15.16
C ASN A 121 -22.44 -10.31 15.37
N GLU A 122 -21.12 -10.24 15.36
CA GLU A 122 -20.31 -11.43 15.61
C GLU A 122 -19.30 -11.23 16.75
N ASN A 123 -19.81 -11.28 17.96
CA ASN A 123 -19.05 -11.69 19.14
C ASN A 123 -18.89 -13.22 19.26
N SER A 124 -19.07 -13.98 18.18
CA SER A 124 -18.93 -15.41 18.24
C SER A 124 -18.19 -15.97 17.04
N LYS A 125 -17.03 -16.50 17.30
CA LYS A 125 -16.18 -17.38 16.49
C LYS A 125 -14.87 -16.77 15.98
N TYR A 126 -13.99 -16.42 16.90
CA TYR A 126 -12.57 -16.56 16.61
C TYR A 126 -12.06 -17.80 17.33
N GLY A 127 -11.93 -18.87 16.54
CA GLY A 127 -11.32 -20.10 16.95
C GLY A 127 -9.86 -19.86 17.34
N SER A 128 -9.50 -20.42 18.47
CA SER A 128 -8.20 -20.46 19.08
C SER A 128 -7.12 -21.00 18.14
N SER A 129 -6.13 -20.16 17.80
CA SER A 129 -4.76 -20.64 17.65
C SER A 129 -3.93 -19.95 18.73
N ALA A 130 -3.44 -20.76 19.65
CA ALA A 130 -2.67 -20.35 20.79
C ALA A 130 -1.31 -19.80 20.35
N ASP A 131 -0.93 -18.68 20.89
CA ASP A 131 0.31 -18.21 21.47
C ASP A 131 0.48 -16.71 21.30
N SER A 132 -0.12 -15.95 22.21
CA SER A 132 0.40 -14.63 22.55
C SER A 132 -0.15 -14.19 23.91
N LYS A 133 0.72 -13.60 24.72
CA LYS A 133 0.47 -13.11 26.08
C LYS A 133 -0.46 -11.88 26.18
N ASP A 134 -1.37 -11.70 25.22
CA ASP A 134 -2.19 -10.51 25.06
C ASP A 134 -3.68 -10.72 25.39
N ASN A 135 -3.97 -11.67 26.28
CA ASN A 135 -5.36 -11.97 26.68
C ASN A 135 -6.03 -10.84 27.48
N ASN A 136 -5.28 -9.93 28.10
CA ASN A 136 -5.88 -8.86 28.91
C ASN A 136 -6.50 -7.74 28.04
N ALA A 137 -5.87 -7.36 26.93
CA ALA A 137 -6.42 -6.33 26.03
C ALA A 137 -7.69 -6.80 25.30
N LYS A 138 -7.77 -8.10 24.96
CA LYS A 138 -8.97 -8.69 24.34
C LYS A 138 -10.15 -8.77 25.31
N LEU A 139 -9.91 -9.04 26.60
CA LEU A 139 -10.96 -9.13 27.61
C LEU A 139 -11.53 -7.75 28.00
N GLU A 140 -10.70 -6.71 28.05
CA GLU A 140 -11.15 -5.35 28.33
C GLU A 140 -11.99 -4.76 27.19
N CYS A 141 -11.61 -4.98 25.94
CA CYS A 141 -12.41 -4.54 24.80
C CYS A 141 -13.81 -5.17 24.78
N ALA A 142 -13.92 -6.47 25.09
CA ALA A 142 -15.19 -7.19 25.13
C ALA A 142 -16.09 -6.72 26.31
N LYS A 143 -15.52 -6.37 27.45
CA LYS A 143 -16.26 -5.87 28.61
C LYS A 143 -16.80 -4.44 28.39
N ILE A 144 -16.08 -3.59 27.69
CA ILE A 144 -16.48 -2.20 27.39
C ILE A 144 -17.70 -2.15 26.46
N CYS A 145 -17.90 -3.15 25.62
CA CYS A 145 -19.05 -3.22 24.72
C CYS A 145 -20.37 -3.62 25.40
N GLN A 146 -20.35 -4.11 26.67
CA GLN A 146 -21.54 -4.62 27.35
C GLN A 146 -22.19 -3.65 28.36
N GLU A 147 -21.50 -2.59 28.75
CA GLU A 147 -22.01 -1.72 29.84
C GLU A 147 -22.05 -0.25 29.41
N LYS A 148 -23.09 0.24 28.75
CA LYS A 148 -23.75 1.54 29.00
C LYS A 148 -24.55 2.08 27.81
N GLN A 149 -25.77 2.53 28.11
CA GLN A 149 -26.65 3.33 27.25
C GLN A 149 -26.11 4.75 27.04
N CYS A 150 -26.14 5.24 25.79
CA CYS A 150 -25.69 6.58 25.41
C CYS A 150 -26.81 7.61 25.48
N PRO A 151 -26.54 8.86 25.89
CA PRO A 151 -27.43 9.99 25.72
C PRO A 151 -27.09 10.89 24.54
N ASP A 152 -28.12 11.29 23.91
CA ASP A 152 -28.56 12.55 23.26
C ASP A 152 -27.91 13.17 22.03
N ASP A 153 -28.86 13.61 21.18
CA ASP A 153 -28.79 14.25 19.88
C ASP A 153 -28.39 15.74 19.96
N THR A 154 -27.16 16.09 19.66
CA THR A 154 -26.86 17.46 19.17
C THR A 154 -25.53 17.51 18.44
N LEU A 155 -25.45 17.15 17.17
CA LEU A 155 -24.38 17.57 16.27
C LEU A 155 -24.96 17.69 14.85
N LYS A 156 -25.43 18.89 14.53
CA LYS A 156 -25.80 19.30 13.16
C LYS A 156 -24.65 20.07 12.55
N ASP A 157 -24.50 19.83 11.26
CA ASP A 157 -23.62 20.53 10.29
C ASP A 157 -22.15 20.11 10.33
N THR A 158 -21.88 18.97 9.72
CA THR A 158 -20.52 18.59 9.37
C THR A 158 -20.53 17.70 8.12
N PHE A 159 -19.44 17.75 7.38
CA PHE A 159 -19.19 17.03 6.13
C PHE A 159 -19.60 15.56 6.27
N ILE A 160 -20.64 15.17 5.58
CA ILE A 160 -21.31 13.90 5.80
C ILE A 160 -20.77 12.91 4.77
N ILE A 161 -19.97 11.94 5.21
CA ILE A 161 -20.15 10.60 4.67
C ILE A 161 -21.57 10.24 5.06
N PRO A 162 -22.46 9.79 4.15
CA PRO A 162 -23.75 9.34 4.61
C PRO A 162 -23.51 8.46 5.82
N GLY A 163 -23.79 9.04 6.99
CA GLY A 163 -23.64 8.41 8.23
C GLY A 163 -22.41 8.67 9.10
N PHE A 164 -21.52 9.55 8.80
CA PHE A 164 -20.38 9.90 9.64
C PHE A 164 -20.39 11.38 10.01
N VAL A 165 -20.18 11.66 11.31
CA VAL A 165 -19.97 13.01 11.81
C VAL A 165 -18.48 13.22 12.02
N TYR A 166 -17.87 14.11 11.26
CA TYR A 166 -16.50 14.58 11.48
C TYR A 166 -16.51 15.61 12.61
N ASN A 167 -15.54 15.52 13.52
CA ASN A 167 -15.24 16.68 14.36
C ASN A 167 -14.26 17.61 13.61
N GLU A 168 -14.16 18.87 14.08
CA GLU A 168 -13.29 19.88 13.47
C GLU A 168 -11.81 19.46 13.36
N LYS A 169 -11.35 18.56 14.26
CA LYS A 169 -9.97 18.06 14.29
C LYS A 169 -9.71 17.00 13.23
N ASP A 170 -10.67 16.11 12.99
CA ASP A 170 -10.60 15.13 11.90
C ASP A 170 -10.48 15.87 10.55
N GLN A 171 -11.24 16.97 10.40
CA GLN A 171 -11.19 17.81 9.22
C GLN A 171 -9.81 18.42 8.98
N TYR A 172 -9.15 18.90 10.04
CA TYR A 172 -7.85 19.55 9.92
C TYR A 172 -6.75 18.64 9.32
N TYR A 173 -6.64 17.38 9.76
CA TYR A 173 -5.64 16.46 9.22
C TYR A 173 -6.01 15.93 7.84
N LEU A 174 -7.29 15.66 7.60
CA LEU A 174 -7.78 15.27 6.28
C LEU A 174 -7.59 16.39 5.26
N GLU A 175 -7.83 17.65 5.66
CA GLU A 175 -7.56 18.83 4.81
C GLU A 175 -6.06 19.00 4.53
N LYS A 176 -5.18 18.72 5.50
CA LYS A 176 -3.73 18.69 5.24
C LYS A 176 -3.36 17.63 4.21
N LEU A 177 -3.87 16.41 4.37
CA LEU A 177 -3.61 15.33 3.44
C LEU A 177 -4.16 15.66 2.04
N LYS A 178 -5.39 16.20 1.98
CA LYS A 178 -6.02 16.67 0.75
C LYS A 178 -5.16 17.71 0.04
N LYS A 179 -4.71 18.75 0.76
CA LYS A 179 -3.85 19.80 0.19
C LYS A 179 -2.53 19.24 -0.35
N LYS A 180 -1.94 18.26 0.31
CA LYS A 180 -0.72 17.61 -0.21
C LYS A 180 -0.99 16.91 -1.55
N ILE A 181 -2.11 16.19 -1.67
CA ILE A 181 -2.50 15.52 -2.91
C ILE A 181 -2.77 16.57 -4.02
N GLU A 182 -3.51 17.63 -3.71
CA GLU A 182 -3.80 18.73 -4.66
C GLU A 182 -2.53 19.39 -5.19
N ASN A 183 -1.56 19.65 -4.32
CA ASN A 183 -0.33 20.38 -4.68
C ASN A 183 0.70 19.52 -5.40
N HIS A 184 0.67 18.20 -5.26
CA HIS A 184 1.70 17.29 -5.74
C HIS A 184 1.14 16.11 -6.55
N GLY A 185 0.04 16.33 -7.27
CA GLY A 185 -0.64 15.31 -8.08
C GLY A 185 0.21 14.77 -9.25
N ASP A 186 1.34 15.41 -9.57
CA ASP A 186 2.32 14.91 -10.52
C ASP A 186 3.22 13.80 -9.93
N ARG A 187 3.33 13.72 -8.60
CA ARG A 187 4.16 12.75 -7.87
C ARG A 187 3.32 11.76 -7.08
N ILE A 188 2.20 12.19 -6.53
CA ILE A 188 1.28 11.35 -5.76
C ILE A 188 0.40 10.58 -6.74
N VAL A 189 0.57 9.25 -6.76
CA VAL A 189 -0.04 8.38 -7.77
C VAL A 189 -1.14 7.49 -7.21
N CYS A 190 -1.26 7.37 -5.89
CA CYS A 190 -2.33 6.62 -5.24
C CYS A 190 -2.60 7.10 -3.81
N ILE A 191 -3.81 6.81 -3.33
CA ILE A 191 -4.19 7.04 -1.93
C ILE A 191 -3.77 5.81 -1.12
N GLY A 192 -2.87 5.99 -0.20
CA GLY A 192 -2.32 4.92 0.64
C GLY A 192 -0.98 5.33 1.30
N GLU A 193 -0.49 4.55 2.19
CA GLU A 193 -0.96 3.24 2.63
C GLU A 193 -2.13 3.40 3.60
N ILE A 194 -3.30 2.86 3.29
CA ILE A 194 -4.49 2.92 4.13
C ILE A 194 -5.07 1.51 4.33
N GLY A 195 -5.83 1.28 5.37
CA GLY A 195 -6.43 -0.03 5.62
C GLY A 195 -6.50 -0.42 7.09
N LEU A 196 -6.26 -1.71 7.40
CA LEU A 196 -6.40 -2.27 8.74
C LEU A 196 -5.23 -3.21 9.10
N ASP A 197 -4.68 -3.07 10.31
CA ASP A 197 -3.66 -3.95 10.90
C ASP A 197 -4.07 -4.35 12.31
N PHE A 198 -4.66 -5.55 12.45
CA PHE A 198 -5.13 -6.05 13.74
C PHE A 198 -4.07 -6.86 14.50
N ASP A 199 -2.89 -7.05 13.93
CA ASP A 199 -1.74 -7.57 14.66
C ASP A 199 -1.05 -6.51 15.52
N ARG A 200 -1.28 -5.22 15.22
CA ARG A 200 -0.57 -4.09 15.83
C ARG A 200 -1.50 -3.13 16.58
N LEU A 201 -2.54 -3.66 17.26
CA LEU A 201 -3.54 -2.87 17.96
C LEU A 201 -2.97 -2.04 19.13
N PHE A 202 -1.77 -2.37 19.62
CA PHE A 202 -1.09 -1.59 20.65
C PHE A 202 -0.57 -0.23 20.14
N PHE A 203 -0.36 -0.07 18.84
CA PHE A 203 -0.04 1.23 18.23
C PHE A 203 -1.28 2.07 18.00
N CYS A 204 -2.36 1.45 17.50
CA CYS A 204 -3.61 2.13 17.22
C CYS A 204 -4.79 1.16 17.37
N PRO A 205 -5.79 1.47 18.23
CA PRO A 205 -6.95 0.61 18.46
C PRO A 205 -7.75 0.36 17.18
N LYS A 206 -8.37 -0.82 17.12
CA LYS A 206 -9.17 -1.31 15.98
C LYS A 206 -10.16 -0.28 15.43
N TYR A 207 -10.94 0.34 16.31
CA TYR A 207 -11.98 1.29 15.91
C TYR A 207 -11.45 2.60 15.34
N ILE A 208 -10.28 3.06 15.80
CA ILE A 208 -9.59 4.21 15.23
C ILE A 208 -9.11 3.87 13.81
N GLN A 209 -8.50 2.70 13.64
CA GLN A 209 -8.08 2.24 12.31
C GLN A 209 -9.26 2.20 11.34
N ILE A 210 -10.39 1.59 11.74
CA ILE A 210 -11.60 1.48 10.91
C ILE A 210 -12.14 2.86 10.55
N LYS A 211 -12.26 3.76 11.54
CA LYS A 211 -12.75 5.13 11.33
C LYS A 211 -11.92 5.84 10.25
N TYR A 212 -10.61 5.89 10.42
CA TYR A 212 -9.76 6.65 9.50
C TYR A 212 -9.47 5.93 8.18
N PHE A 213 -9.61 4.61 8.12
CA PHE A 213 -9.67 3.90 6.85
C PHE A 213 -10.84 4.40 6.00
N ILE A 214 -12.05 4.43 6.58
CA ILE A 214 -13.25 4.91 5.90
C ILE A 214 -13.11 6.39 5.52
N TYR A 215 -12.54 7.22 6.39
CA TYR A 215 -12.33 8.64 6.10
C TYR A 215 -11.37 8.87 4.93
N GLN A 216 -10.32 8.08 4.85
CA GLN A 216 -9.37 8.17 3.74
C GLN A 216 -9.96 7.65 2.43
N LEU A 217 -10.91 6.70 2.45
CA LEU A 217 -11.66 6.31 1.25
C LEU A 217 -12.46 7.48 0.65
N LYS A 218 -12.81 8.52 1.44
CA LYS A 218 -13.42 9.74 0.90
C LYS A 218 -12.47 10.58 0.06
N LEU A 219 -11.18 10.56 0.36
CA LEU A 219 -10.18 11.19 -0.51
C LEU A 219 -10.12 10.50 -1.87
N VAL A 220 -10.31 9.16 -1.89
CA VAL A 220 -10.41 8.41 -3.14
C VAL A 220 -11.62 8.86 -3.97
N GLU A 221 -12.77 9.08 -3.34
CA GLU A 221 -13.96 9.61 -4.04
C GLU A 221 -13.72 10.98 -4.67
N ILE A 222 -12.91 11.82 -4.00
CA ILE A 222 -12.59 13.18 -4.46
C ILE A 222 -11.57 13.17 -5.59
N PHE A 223 -10.45 12.45 -5.40
CA PHE A 223 -9.31 12.52 -6.29
C PHE A 223 -9.32 11.47 -7.40
N LYS A 224 -10.16 10.46 -7.28
CA LYS A 224 -10.23 9.34 -8.22
C LYS A 224 -8.87 8.69 -8.50
N LEU A 225 -8.01 8.71 -7.47
CA LEU A 225 -6.72 8.01 -7.51
C LEU A 225 -6.89 6.57 -7.05
N PRO A 226 -6.11 5.66 -7.59
CA PRO A 226 -6.03 4.28 -7.15
C PRO A 226 -5.71 4.14 -5.65
N ILE A 227 -5.95 2.94 -5.10
CA ILE A 227 -5.84 2.70 -3.66
C ILE A 227 -4.73 1.69 -3.35
N PHE A 228 -3.82 2.06 -2.44
CA PHE A 228 -2.79 1.18 -1.91
C PHE A 228 -3.21 0.71 -0.51
N LEU A 229 -3.63 -0.56 -0.40
CA LEU A 229 -4.35 -1.11 0.74
C LEU A 229 -3.48 -2.00 1.61
N HIS A 230 -3.50 -1.74 2.92
CA HIS A 230 -2.94 -2.60 3.95
C HIS A 230 -4.01 -3.51 4.56
N MET A 231 -3.78 -4.82 4.54
CA MET A 231 -4.68 -5.80 5.13
C MET A 231 -3.89 -6.82 5.96
N ARG A 232 -4.03 -6.79 7.28
CA ARG A 232 -3.35 -7.73 8.16
C ARG A 232 -4.21 -8.19 9.32
N ASN A 233 -4.49 -9.52 9.36
CA ASN A 233 -5.33 -10.18 10.37
C ASN A 233 -6.70 -9.51 10.58
N CYS A 234 -7.33 -9.04 9.49
CA CYS A 234 -8.57 -8.25 9.52
C CYS A 234 -9.51 -8.55 8.36
N SER A 235 -9.29 -9.62 7.60
CA SER A 235 -9.94 -9.86 6.30
C SER A 235 -11.46 -9.75 6.34
N ASP A 236 -12.14 -10.24 7.38
CA ASP A 236 -13.60 -10.20 7.41
C ASP A 236 -14.14 -8.77 7.44
N ILE A 237 -13.72 -7.95 8.41
CA ILE A 237 -14.13 -6.54 8.51
C ILE A 237 -13.62 -5.74 7.31
N PHE A 238 -12.42 -6.04 6.84
CA PHE A 238 -11.83 -5.39 5.69
C PHE A 238 -12.73 -5.55 4.45
N PHE A 239 -13.14 -6.78 4.11
CA PHE A 239 -14.02 -7.02 2.98
C PHE A 239 -15.45 -6.51 3.20
N GLU A 240 -15.96 -6.45 4.44
CA GLU A 240 -17.23 -5.79 4.72
C GLU A 240 -17.20 -4.29 4.37
N ILE A 241 -16.08 -3.64 4.66
CA ILE A 241 -15.88 -2.24 4.26
C ILE A 241 -15.71 -2.14 2.74
N LEU A 242 -14.87 -2.97 2.13
CA LEU A 242 -14.65 -2.94 0.69
C LEU A 242 -15.94 -3.16 -0.10
N GLU A 243 -16.83 -4.04 0.36
CA GLU A 243 -18.11 -4.28 -0.33
C GLU A 243 -18.98 -3.03 -0.38
N LYS A 244 -18.96 -2.18 0.65
CA LYS A 244 -19.67 -0.89 0.63
C LYS A 244 -19.07 0.10 -0.37
N TYR A 245 -17.78 -0.01 -0.65
CA TYR A 245 -17.04 0.84 -1.60
C TYR A 245 -16.69 0.11 -2.90
N LYS A 246 -17.36 -1.02 -3.19
CA LYS A 246 -17.03 -1.87 -4.34
C LYS A 246 -17.02 -1.11 -5.65
N SER A 247 -18.07 -0.33 -5.93
CA SER A 247 -18.15 0.47 -7.14
C SER A 247 -16.98 1.47 -7.27
N LEU A 248 -16.59 2.12 -6.16
CA LEU A 248 -15.44 3.02 -6.15
C LEU A 248 -14.12 2.27 -6.44
N ILE A 249 -13.92 1.12 -5.80
CA ILE A 249 -12.71 0.30 -5.99
C ILE A 249 -12.62 -0.19 -7.43
N GLU A 250 -13.73 -0.63 -8.00
CA GLU A 250 -13.79 -1.10 -9.39
C GLU A 250 -13.60 0.03 -10.41
N ASP A 251 -13.94 1.26 -10.03
CA ASP A 251 -13.76 2.48 -10.81
C ASP A 251 -12.29 2.92 -10.84
N VAL A 252 -11.64 3.04 -9.68
CA VAL A 252 -10.28 3.60 -9.58
C VAL A 252 -9.17 2.55 -9.54
N GLY A 253 -9.48 1.30 -9.24
CA GLY A 253 -8.53 0.23 -8.99
C GLY A 253 -7.91 0.29 -7.58
N ALA A 254 -7.50 -0.87 -7.08
CA ALA A 254 -6.83 -0.99 -5.80
C ALA A 254 -5.83 -2.14 -5.78
N VAL A 255 -4.84 -2.07 -4.90
CA VAL A 255 -3.95 -3.20 -4.61
C VAL A 255 -3.95 -3.49 -3.12
N ILE A 256 -4.15 -4.76 -2.75
CA ILE A 256 -3.84 -5.25 -1.41
C ILE A 256 -2.35 -5.58 -1.41
N HIS A 257 -1.56 -4.68 -0.83
CA HIS A 257 -0.11 -4.82 -0.81
C HIS A 257 0.35 -5.86 0.22
N SER A 258 1.56 -6.38 0.06
CA SER A 258 2.22 -7.27 1.03
C SER A 258 1.34 -8.45 1.47
N PHE A 259 0.68 -9.10 0.50
CA PHE A 259 -0.31 -10.13 0.76
C PHE A 259 0.30 -11.34 1.48
N THR A 260 -0.19 -11.64 2.67
CA THR A 260 0.28 -12.76 3.50
C THR A 260 -0.87 -13.61 4.07
N ASP A 261 -2.08 -13.37 3.62
CA ASP A 261 -3.28 -14.08 4.06
C ASP A 261 -3.44 -15.45 3.35
N LYS A 262 -4.50 -16.17 3.66
CA LYS A 262 -4.78 -17.51 3.17
C LYS A 262 -5.29 -17.51 1.73
N GLU A 263 -5.21 -18.68 1.07
CA GLU A 263 -5.66 -18.83 -0.31
C GLU A 263 -7.15 -18.56 -0.52
N GLU A 264 -8.01 -18.79 0.48
CA GLU A 264 -9.46 -18.52 0.40
C GLU A 264 -9.78 -17.03 0.20
N ILE A 265 -8.87 -16.16 0.64
CA ILE A 265 -9.02 -14.72 0.46
C ILE A 265 -8.86 -14.31 -1.00
N ILE A 266 -8.09 -15.05 -1.78
CA ILE A 266 -7.89 -14.78 -3.21
C ILE A 266 -9.21 -14.91 -3.99
N GLU A 267 -10.07 -15.85 -3.60
CA GLU A 267 -11.40 -15.98 -4.20
C GLU A 267 -12.27 -14.75 -3.91
N LYS A 268 -12.21 -14.22 -2.68
CA LYS A 268 -12.90 -12.96 -2.33
C LYS A 268 -12.38 -11.79 -3.17
N ILE A 269 -11.06 -11.68 -3.33
CA ILE A 269 -10.43 -10.62 -4.14
C ILE A 269 -10.85 -10.74 -5.61
N SER A 270 -10.89 -11.96 -6.15
CA SER A 270 -11.25 -12.21 -7.55
C SER A 270 -12.70 -11.84 -7.90
N ASN A 271 -13.55 -11.59 -6.91
CA ASN A 271 -14.90 -11.08 -7.11
C ASN A 271 -14.98 -9.56 -7.34
N TYR A 272 -13.84 -8.87 -7.22
CA TYR A 272 -13.73 -7.44 -7.52
C TYR A 272 -13.04 -7.24 -8.86
N LYS A 273 -13.60 -6.42 -9.72
CA LYS A 273 -12.89 -5.91 -10.88
C LYS A 273 -11.81 -4.94 -10.38
N ASN A 274 -10.61 -5.01 -10.93
CA ASN A 274 -9.49 -4.09 -10.64
C ASN A 274 -8.98 -4.09 -9.17
N LEU A 275 -9.17 -5.18 -8.43
CA LEU A 275 -8.52 -5.38 -7.13
C LEU A 275 -7.33 -6.32 -7.31
N TYR A 276 -6.13 -5.79 -7.16
CA TYR A 276 -4.87 -6.48 -7.38
C TYR A 276 -4.23 -6.97 -6.08
N ILE A 277 -3.22 -7.82 -6.20
CA ILE A 277 -2.50 -8.44 -5.08
C ILE A 277 -1.01 -8.18 -5.21
N GLY A 278 -0.44 -7.45 -4.25
CA GLY A 278 1.00 -7.18 -4.15
C GLY A 278 1.73 -8.35 -3.50
N VAL A 279 2.80 -8.81 -4.12
CA VAL A 279 3.64 -9.93 -3.68
C VAL A 279 5.06 -9.46 -3.43
N ASN A 280 5.56 -9.71 -2.22
CA ASN A 280 6.93 -9.43 -1.79
C ASN A 280 7.57 -10.63 -1.07
N GLY A 281 8.71 -10.43 -0.41
CA GLY A 281 9.40 -11.49 0.30
C GLY A 281 8.62 -12.08 1.49
N CYS A 282 7.70 -11.31 2.10
CA CYS A 282 6.83 -11.82 3.16
C CYS A 282 5.74 -12.74 2.60
N SER A 283 5.23 -12.48 1.40
CA SER A 283 4.29 -13.34 0.68
C SER A 283 4.90 -14.69 0.27
N LEU A 284 6.22 -14.84 0.40
CA LEU A 284 6.99 -16.03 0.00
C LEU A 284 7.64 -16.74 1.20
N LYS A 285 7.17 -16.44 2.42
CA LYS A 285 7.83 -16.84 3.66
C LYS A 285 7.51 -18.27 4.09
N THR A 286 6.25 -18.67 4.08
CA THR A 286 5.80 -20.00 4.51
C THR A 286 5.27 -20.81 3.32
N ILE A 287 5.03 -22.10 3.54
CA ILE A 287 4.44 -22.97 2.50
C ILE A 287 3.00 -22.52 2.21
N GLU A 288 2.27 -22.11 3.23
CA GLU A 288 0.90 -21.58 3.10
C GLU A 288 0.89 -20.33 2.23
N ASN A 289 1.81 -19.39 2.48
CA ASN A 289 1.97 -18.19 1.65
C ASN A 289 2.31 -18.56 0.19
N ILE A 290 3.22 -19.50 -0.03
CA ILE A 290 3.57 -19.99 -1.38
C ILE A 290 2.35 -20.60 -2.08
N ASN A 291 1.54 -21.39 -1.37
CA ASN A 291 0.33 -21.98 -1.92
C ASN A 291 -0.69 -20.89 -2.29
N ALA A 292 -0.85 -19.87 -1.45
CA ALA A 292 -1.68 -18.72 -1.78
C ALA A 292 -1.16 -17.99 -3.04
N VAL A 293 0.13 -17.67 -3.11
CA VAL A 293 0.73 -17.01 -4.29
C VAL A 293 0.50 -17.83 -5.58
N LYS A 294 0.56 -19.17 -5.53
CA LYS A 294 0.24 -20.03 -6.69
C LYS A 294 -1.16 -19.80 -7.23
N LYS A 295 -2.12 -19.51 -6.37
CA LYS A 295 -3.54 -19.31 -6.73
C LYS A 295 -3.83 -17.92 -7.30
N ILE A 296 -2.99 -16.92 -7.06
CA ILE A 296 -3.21 -15.56 -7.57
C ILE A 296 -3.27 -15.59 -9.11
N PRO A 297 -4.35 -15.14 -9.76
CA PRO A 297 -4.37 -14.98 -11.22
C PRO A 297 -3.26 -14.05 -11.69
N LEU A 298 -2.61 -14.35 -12.82
CA LEU A 298 -1.47 -13.55 -13.32
C LEU A 298 -1.85 -12.09 -13.60
N ASN A 299 -3.07 -11.86 -14.06
CA ASN A 299 -3.59 -10.52 -14.34
C ASN A 299 -3.92 -9.70 -13.07
N LEU A 300 -3.99 -10.34 -11.89
CA LEU A 300 -4.20 -9.65 -10.61
C LEU A 300 -2.90 -9.53 -9.79
N LEU A 301 -1.80 -10.09 -10.27
CA LEU A 301 -0.53 -10.13 -9.56
C LEU A 301 0.29 -8.87 -9.82
N LEU A 302 0.74 -8.22 -8.76
CA LEU A 302 1.73 -7.14 -8.79
C LEU A 302 2.94 -7.49 -7.94
N LEU A 303 4.09 -6.91 -8.26
CA LEU A 303 5.34 -7.16 -7.55
C LEU A 303 5.79 -5.92 -6.79
N GLU A 304 6.33 -6.15 -5.59
CA GLU A 304 6.88 -5.10 -4.74
C GLU A 304 8.03 -5.63 -3.90
N THR A 305 8.83 -4.74 -3.33
CA THR A 305 9.88 -5.14 -2.39
C THR A 305 9.49 -4.92 -0.94
N ASP A 306 8.69 -3.88 -0.67
CA ASP A 306 8.44 -3.35 0.67
C ASP A 306 9.75 -3.00 1.41
N ALA A 307 10.78 -2.61 0.64
CA ALA A 307 12.10 -2.26 1.19
C ALA A 307 11.97 -1.08 2.18
N PRO A 308 12.77 -1.09 3.29
CA PRO A 308 13.87 -2.00 3.64
C PRO A 308 13.43 -3.30 4.32
N TRP A 309 12.12 -3.55 4.40
CA TRP A 309 11.49 -4.72 5.04
C TRP A 309 11.39 -5.91 4.09
N CYS A 310 10.73 -6.94 4.48
CA CYS A 310 10.32 -8.10 3.67
C CYS A 310 11.45 -8.77 2.86
N SER A 311 12.73 -8.66 3.30
CA SER A 311 13.85 -9.35 2.67
C SER A 311 13.69 -10.87 2.76
N ILE A 312 14.08 -11.58 1.70
CA ILE A 312 14.07 -13.04 1.69
C ILE A 312 15.16 -13.58 2.60
N LYS A 313 14.79 -14.41 3.56
CA LYS A 313 15.68 -14.99 4.56
C LYS A 313 15.91 -16.48 4.31
N LYS A 314 17.02 -17.03 4.82
CA LYS A 314 17.33 -18.47 4.74
C LYS A 314 16.24 -19.37 5.30
N THR A 315 15.42 -18.85 6.22
CA THR A 315 14.30 -19.57 6.85
C THR A 315 13.01 -19.53 6.03
N HIS A 316 12.97 -18.76 4.93
CA HIS A 316 11.78 -18.71 4.07
C HIS A 316 11.68 -19.99 3.25
N ALA A 317 10.47 -20.51 3.10
CA ALA A 317 10.19 -21.70 2.31
C ALA A 317 10.61 -21.54 0.83
N SER A 318 10.57 -20.30 0.30
CA SER A 318 11.02 -19.99 -1.05
C SER A 318 12.54 -19.90 -1.22
N TYR A 319 13.33 -19.86 -0.13
CA TYR A 319 14.78 -19.60 -0.20
C TYR A 319 15.54 -20.61 -1.08
N HIS A 320 15.11 -21.86 -1.11
CA HIS A 320 15.80 -22.91 -1.89
C HIS A 320 15.82 -22.63 -3.40
N PHE A 321 14.86 -21.86 -3.93
CA PHE A 321 14.82 -21.50 -5.35
C PHE A 321 15.85 -20.44 -5.75
N ILE A 322 16.42 -19.70 -4.76
CA ILE A 322 17.30 -18.55 -5.00
C ILE A 322 18.64 -18.68 -4.23
N LYS A 323 18.84 -19.77 -3.51
CA LYS A 323 19.97 -20.01 -2.62
C LYS A 323 21.32 -19.70 -3.28
N ASP A 324 21.58 -20.27 -4.47
CA ASP A 324 22.87 -20.15 -5.14
C ASP A 324 23.19 -18.71 -5.56
N LYS A 325 22.16 -17.94 -5.93
CA LYS A 325 22.28 -16.51 -6.24
C LYS A 325 22.61 -15.69 -4.99
N TYR A 326 21.91 -15.96 -3.89
CA TYR A 326 22.12 -15.26 -2.61
C TYR A 326 23.44 -15.56 -1.96
N GLU A 327 23.94 -16.81 -2.06
CA GLU A 327 25.23 -17.20 -1.50
C GLU A 327 26.42 -16.59 -2.25
N LYS A 328 26.26 -16.20 -3.51
CA LYS A 328 27.28 -15.52 -4.32
C LYS A 328 27.35 -14.02 -4.09
N ARG A 329 26.35 -13.40 -3.45
CA ARG A 329 26.36 -11.95 -3.18
C ARG A 329 27.25 -11.59 -2.00
N ASN A 330 28.06 -10.56 -2.18
CA ASN A 330 28.93 -10.01 -1.13
C ASN A 330 28.16 -9.13 -0.16
N TYR A 331 27.42 -9.74 0.75
CA TYR A 331 26.70 -8.98 1.76
C TYR A 331 27.59 -8.55 2.93
N ILE A 332 27.46 -7.28 3.30
CA ILE A 332 27.99 -6.75 4.54
C ILE A 332 27.01 -7.08 5.68
N ASN A 333 27.54 -7.63 6.78
CA ASN A 333 26.75 -7.90 7.97
C ASN A 333 26.78 -6.69 8.91
N LEU A 334 25.65 -6.04 9.13
CA LEU A 334 25.50 -4.87 9.99
C LEU A 334 25.99 -5.10 11.44
N LYS A 335 25.85 -6.34 11.95
CA LYS A 335 26.30 -6.69 13.31
C LYS A 335 27.82 -6.61 13.46
N LYS A 336 28.57 -6.74 12.37
CA LYS A 336 30.05 -6.69 12.36
C LYS A 336 30.59 -5.27 12.23
N ILE A 337 29.76 -4.29 11.87
CA ILE A 337 30.16 -2.88 11.73
C ILE A 337 30.29 -2.26 13.12
N ARG A 338 31.53 -1.87 13.46
CA ARG A 338 31.87 -1.22 14.74
C ARG A 338 31.86 0.32 14.65
N ASN A 339 32.36 0.85 13.54
CA ASN A 339 32.44 2.30 13.24
C ASN A 339 31.54 2.60 12.06
N VAL A 340 31.07 3.84 11.94
CA VAL A 340 30.30 4.30 10.78
C VAL A 340 31.15 4.16 9.52
N ILE A 341 30.57 3.51 8.48
CA ILE A 341 31.26 3.30 7.20
C ILE A 341 30.67 4.19 6.11
N GLN A 342 31.49 4.50 5.12
CA GLN A 342 31.03 5.05 3.84
C GLN A 342 30.51 3.93 2.95
N CYS A 343 29.50 4.22 2.15
CA CYS A 343 28.90 3.29 1.21
C CYS A 343 29.23 3.68 -0.23
N ASP A 344 29.10 2.71 -1.13
CA ASP A 344 29.21 2.86 -2.59
C ASP A 344 28.21 1.94 -3.29
N ASP A 345 28.23 1.89 -4.64
CA ASP A 345 27.33 1.06 -5.43
C ASP A 345 27.49 -0.44 -5.19
N THR A 346 28.57 -0.90 -4.59
CA THR A 346 28.83 -2.32 -4.26
C THR A 346 28.41 -2.69 -2.83
N THR A 347 28.07 -1.69 -2.02
CA THR A 347 27.72 -1.86 -0.60
C THR A 347 26.29 -2.34 -0.45
N ILE A 348 26.10 -3.62 -0.13
CA ILE A 348 24.78 -4.21 0.14
C ILE A 348 24.74 -4.85 1.52
N PHE A 349 23.65 -4.61 2.26
CA PHE A 349 23.48 -5.13 3.62
C PHE A 349 22.55 -6.35 3.63
N ARG A 350 22.97 -7.40 4.36
CA ARG A 350 22.20 -8.63 4.47
C ARG A 350 20.83 -8.42 5.14
N GLU A 351 20.80 -7.54 6.12
CA GLU A 351 19.65 -7.32 6.99
C GLU A 351 18.65 -6.28 6.43
N ARG A 352 18.96 -5.66 5.30
CA ARG A 352 18.14 -4.62 4.67
C ARG A 352 17.72 -5.04 3.26
N ASN A 353 16.42 -4.95 2.98
CA ASN A 353 15.93 -5.09 1.62
C ASN A 353 16.17 -3.82 0.81
N GLU A 354 16.16 -3.93 -0.51
CA GLU A 354 16.33 -2.81 -1.44
C GLU A 354 15.46 -3.01 -2.68
N PRO A 355 15.05 -1.91 -3.37
CA PRO A 355 14.18 -2.00 -4.57
C PRO A 355 14.74 -2.89 -5.68
N TYR A 356 16.06 -3.00 -5.85
CA TYR A 356 16.65 -3.87 -6.87
C TYR A 356 16.32 -5.35 -6.66
N ASN A 357 15.96 -5.78 -5.44
CA ASN A 357 15.56 -7.15 -5.14
C ASN A 357 14.19 -7.52 -5.73
N ILE A 358 13.47 -6.59 -6.37
CA ILE A 358 12.25 -6.89 -7.14
C ILE A 358 12.51 -7.97 -8.20
N VAL A 359 13.72 -7.99 -8.77
CA VAL A 359 14.17 -9.02 -9.71
C VAL A 359 14.11 -10.42 -9.08
N ASP A 360 14.49 -10.53 -7.80
CA ASP A 360 14.45 -11.79 -7.07
C ASP A 360 13.00 -12.19 -6.75
N ILE A 361 12.16 -11.24 -6.40
CA ILE A 361 10.72 -11.48 -6.17
C ILE A 361 10.05 -11.98 -7.45
N ALA A 362 10.35 -11.34 -8.59
CA ALA A 362 9.85 -11.77 -9.90
C ALA A 362 10.29 -13.19 -10.25
N GLU A 363 11.59 -13.50 -10.10
CA GLU A 363 12.14 -14.82 -10.38
C GLU A 363 11.53 -15.92 -9.48
N LEU A 364 11.39 -15.64 -8.18
CA LEU A 364 10.77 -16.56 -7.23
C LEU A 364 9.29 -16.77 -7.54
N THR A 365 8.56 -15.70 -7.78
CA THR A 365 7.14 -15.77 -8.10
C THR A 365 6.92 -16.56 -9.40
N TYR A 366 7.74 -16.34 -10.40
CA TYR A 366 7.74 -17.12 -11.64
C TYR A 366 7.96 -18.62 -11.39
N LYS A 367 9.02 -18.97 -10.64
CA LYS A 367 9.33 -20.37 -10.31
C LYS A 367 8.23 -21.06 -9.49
N ILE A 368 7.62 -20.32 -8.55
CA ILE A 368 6.54 -20.81 -7.68
C ILE A 368 5.26 -21.06 -8.47
N LYS A 369 4.91 -20.14 -9.35
CA LYS A 369 3.70 -20.26 -10.17
C LYS A 369 3.84 -21.31 -11.27
N GLY A 370 5.06 -21.54 -11.77
CA GLY A 370 5.32 -22.45 -12.88
C GLY A 370 4.48 -22.14 -14.13
N PRO A 371 4.38 -20.88 -14.60
CA PRO A 371 3.54 -20.55 -15.73
C PRO A 371 4.06 -21.19 -17.03
N ASN A 372 3.16 -21.57 -17.93
CA ASN A 372 3.48 -22.11 -19.25
C ASN A 372 3.89 -21.01 -20.26
N ILE A 373 4.60 -20.00 -19.80
CA ILE A 373 5.11 -18.87 -20.59
C ILE A 373 6.56 -18.59 -20.20
N PRO A 374 7.41 -18.07 -21.11
CA PRO A 374 8.76 -17.66 -20.79
C PRO A 374 8.82 -16.56 -19.72
N PHE A 375 9.95 -16.43 -19.02
CA PHE A 375 10.11 -15.46 -17.92
C PHE A 375 9.98 -14.00 -18.40
N ASP A 376 10.53 -13.70 -19.57
CA ASP A 376 10.40 -12.39 -20.21
C ASP A 376 8.94 -12.05 -20.57
N GLU A 377 8.17 -13.00 -21.05
CA GLU A 377 6.73 -12.84 -21.28
C GLU A 377 5.96 -12.68 -19.96
N PHE A 378 6.34 -13.40 -18.90
CA PHE A 378 5.78 -13.22 -17.56
C PHE A 378 6.04 -11.79 -17.05
N CYS A 379 7.26 -11.27 -17.19
CA CYS A 379 7.59 -9.90 -16.83
C CYS A 379 6.81 -8.87 -17.67
N LYS A 380 6.65 -9.12 -18.97
CA LYS A 380 5.91 -8.24 -19.88
C LYS A 380 4.42 -8.21 -19.59
N LYS A 381 3.79 -9.32 -19.24
CA LYS A 381 2.36 -9.33 -18.87
C LYS A 381 2.02 -8.41 -17.72
N GLN A 382 2.95 -8.22 -16.79
CA GLN A 382 2.82 -7.22 -15.73
C GLN A 382 2.77 -5.77 -16.28
N ILE A 383 3.11 -5.60 -17.54
CA ILE A 383 3.42 -4.32 -18.18
C ILE A 383 2.53 -4.02 -19.41
N GLU A 384 2.17 -5.00 -20.22
CA GLU A 384 1.60 -4.80 -21.57
C GLU A 384 0.12 -4.41 -21.60
N GLU A 385 -0.68 -4.89 -20.67
CA GLU A 385 -2.13 -4.64 -20.66
C GLU A 385 -2.46 -3.13 -20.66
N CYS A 386 -1.63 -2.35 -20.04
CA CYS A 386 -1.83 -0.92 -19.96
C CYS A 386 -1.26 -0.12 -21.12
N LYS A 387 -0.29 -0.63 -21.83
CA LYS A 387 0.19 -0.01 -23.06
C LYS A 387 -0.93 0.07 -24.10
N GLU A 388 -1.69 -1.01 -24.25
CA GLU A 388 -2.85 -1.06 -25.14
C GLU A 388 -3.97 -0.09 -24.72
N LYS A 389 -4.25 0.00 -23.42
CA LYS A 389 -5.25 0.93 -22.87
C LYS A 389 -4.80 2.39 -23.05
N LYS A 390 -3.50 2.69 -22.84
CA LYS A 390 -2.90 3.99 -23.16
C LYS A 390 -3.07 4.36 -24.61
N GLU A 391 -2.74 3.46 -25.51
CA GLU A 391 -2.83 3.71 -26.95
C GLU A 391 -4.27 4.02 -27.39
N LYS A 392 -5.25 3.31 -26.82
CA LYS A 392 -6.68 3.59 -27.05
C LYS A 392 -7.07 4.98 -26.55
N TYR A 393 -6.67 5.35 -25.34
CA TYR A 393 -6.92 6.70 -24.79
C TYR A 393 -6.24 7.78 -25.63
N VAL A 394 -4.95 7.67 -25.89
CA VAL A 394 -4.19 8.67 -26.66
C VAL A 394 -4.77 8.83 -28.06
N LYS A 395 -5.19 7.75 -28.70
CA LYS A 395 -5.85 7.80 -30.03
C LYS A 395 -7.19 8.52 -29.95
N CYS A 396 -8.01 8.22 -28.94
CA CYS A 396 -9.29 8.90 -28.71
C CYS A 396 -9.04 10.39 -28.41
N PHE A 397 -8.16 10.70 -27.46
CA PHE A 397 -7.83 12.07 -27.09
C PHE A 397 -7.31 12.91 -28.25
N ASN A 398 -6.39 12.40 -29.03
CA ASN A 398 -5.87 13.11 -30.22
C ASN A 398 -6.95 13.34 -31.28
N ASN A 399 -7.87 12.41 -31.44
CA ASN A 399 -9.00 12.58 -32.36
C ASN A 399 -9.99 13.64 -31.84
N TRP A 400 -10.36 13.56 -30.56
CA TRP A 400 -11.21 14.54 -29.91
C TRP A 400 -10.60 15.94 -29.90
N TYR A 401 -9.30 16.06 -29.55
CA TYR A 401 -8.58 17.34 -29.55
C TYR A 401 -8.62 18.03 -30.91
N LYS A 402 -8.35 17.28 -31.99
CA LYS A 402 -8.36 17.82 -33.35
C LYS A 402 -9.74 18.15 -33.89
N ASN A 403 -10.73 17.32 -33.59
CA ASN A 403 -12.04 17.38 -34.24
C ASN A 403 -13.09 18.12 -33.43
N ASN A 404 -12.95 18.20 -32.12
CA ASN A 404 -13.89 18.78 -31.18
C ASN A 404 -13.31 19.99 -30.45
N PHE A 405 -12.26 19.77 -29.64
CA PHE A 405 -11.69 20.82 -28.79
C PHE A 405 -11.23 22.07 -29.59
N LEU A 406 -10.47 21.89 -30.66
CA LEU A 406 -10.02 23.00 -31.51
C LEU A 406 -11.15 23.71 -32.25
N LYS A 407 -12.35 23.14 -32.26
CA LYS A 407 -13.58 23.75 -32.84
C LYS A 407 -14.52 24.32 -31.79
N GLY A 408 -14.10 24.35 -30.53
CA GLY A 408 -14.87 24.91 -29.41
C GLY A 408 -15.88 23.94 -28.78
N ASP A 409 -15.88 22.66 -29.14
CA ASP A 409 -16.68 21.64 -28.49
C ASP A 409 -15.90 21.05 -27.30
N LEU A 410 -16.36 21.38 -26.09
CA LEU A 410 -15.75 20.96 -24.82
C LEU A 410 -16.40 19.70 -24.24
N THR A 411 -17.30 19.04 -24.96
CA THR A 411 -17.87 17.76 -24.51
C THR A 411 -16.80 16.69 -24.43
N GLN A 412 -16.71 16.05 -23.29
CA GLN A 412 -15.68 15.06 -22.98
C GLN A 412 -16.06 13.72 -23.60
N ALA A 413 -15.31 13.25 -24.59
CA ALA A 413 -15.65 12.09 -25.40
C ALA A 413 -14.76 10.84 -25.15
N CYS A 414 -13.79 10.94 -24.23
CA CYS A 414 -12.79 9.87 -24.01
C CYS A 414 -12.74 9.39 -22.55
N ASP A 415 -13.77 9.71 -21.77
CA ASP A 415 -13.79 9.41 -20.33
C ASP A 415 -13.67 7.90 -20.06
N ASP A 416 -14.41 7.05 -20.77
CA ASP A 416 -14.35 5.59 -20.63
C ASP A 416 -12.91 5.05 -20.88
N TYR A 417 -12.22 5.58 -21.91
CA TYR A 417 -10.84 5.17 -22.18
C TYR A 417 -9.84 5.76 -21.20
N TYR A 418 -10.15 6.93 -20.66
CA TYR A 418 -9.35 7.57 -19.63
C TYR A 418 -9.50 6.83 -18.30
N GLU A 419 -10.71 6.44 -17.93
CA GLU A 419 -11.00 5.61 -16.77
C GLU A 419 -10.32 4.24 -16.86
N ASP A 420 -10.48 3.53 -17.98
CA ASP A 420 -9.79 2.27 -18.24
C ASP A 420 -8.27 2.39 -18.17
N TYR A 421 -7.76 3.54 -18.54
CA TYR A 421 -6.36 3.88 -18.49
C TYR A 421 -5.90 4.30 -17.09
N GLN A 422 -6.68 5.09 -16.33
CA GLN A 422 -6.40 5.42 -14.94
C GLN A 422 -6.38 4.17 -14.04
N ILE A 423 -7.26 3.22 -14.27
CA ILE A 423 -7.27 1.93 -13.58
C ILE A 423 -5.99 1.16 -13.86
N CYS A 424 -5.52 1.20 -15.08
CA CYS A 424 -4.20 0.70 -15.43
C CYS A 424 -3.06 1.53 -14.82
N ILE A 425 -3.32 2.77 -14.47
CA ILE A 425 -2.34 3.67 -13.88
C ILE A 425 -1.90 3.21 -12.49
N LEU A 426 -2.74 2.61 -11.67
CA LEU A 426 -2.31 2.02 -10.41
C LEU A 426 -1.24 0.96 -10.64
N VAL A 427 -1.46 0.20 -11.67
CA VAL A 427 -0.47 -0.79 -12.13
C VAL A 427 0.67 -0.09 -12.82
N ILE A 428 0.47 1.11 -13.42
CA ILE A 428 1.42 1.70 -14.36
C ILE A 428 1.37 3.24 -14.46
N TYR A 429 0.93 4.00 -13.48
CA TYR A 429 1.18 5.47 -13.51
C TYR A 429 2.66 5.77 -13.76
N THR A 430 3.45 4.81 -13.48
CA THR A 430 4.86 4.74 -13.73
C THR A 430 5.26 4.65 -15.21
N LYS A 431 4.36 4.36 -16.17
CA LYS A 431 4.75 4.21 -17.58
C LYS A 431 4.43 5.40 -18.47
N ILE A 432 3.80 6.44 -17.98
CA ILE A 432 3.05 7.35 -18.84
C ILE A 432 3.68 8.71 -19.05
N LYS A 433 4.62 9.11 -18.26
CA LYS A 433 5.38 10.35 -18.50
C LYS A 433 6.68 10.12 -19.28
N GLY A 434 6.81 8.96 -19.97
CA GLY A 434 7.92 8.69 -20.89
C GLY A 434 7.53 8.96 -22.33
#